data_ce9dd17b59ea50bf2d912a1a867a48ef
#
_entry.id   ce9dd17b59ea50bf2d912a1a867a48ef
#
_cell.length_a   1.000
_cell.length_b   1.000
_cell.length_c   1.000
_cell.angle_alpha   90.00
_cell.angle_beta   90.00
_cell.angle_gamma   90.00
#
_symmetry.space_group_name_H-M   'P 1'
#
loop_
_entity.id
_entity.type
_entity.pdbx_description
1 polymer ?
#
loop_
_entity_poly.entity_id
_entity_poly.type
_entity_poly.pdbx_seq_one_letter_code
_entity_poly.pdbx_strand_id
1 'polypeptide(L)'
;MSGPTVKPSRAGVLEGVRVIEQGTFITGPCAGMMLADLGADVIKVESPEGDPYRSYQGGSYSPHFQAYNRNKRGISLDLKRAADREMFEGLIHEADVFIQNFRPGTAERLGSGPERLQELNPRLVYCAISGFGRSGPYAQRPSYDSVAQALSGFLSVVVDPRDPQFLGPALADAMTGIYAAYGILGALVQRGRTGAGALVEVSMLEAMTHFAVEPFAAYFALGAVPRSSDRPRLAQAYILRTADARLIVIHLSSLEKFWTGLIEALADPQLARDPRFSTRQARIENYEALRSELMARFAARDLEHWAARLRDHDVPHAPINGVDEVVADPQVAHLGLMVPVETAHGGDRAVRPPVRFAGERARSVRAAPLLDEHGAEIRGALARAGGWPTRR
;
A
#
# COMPACT_ATOMS: atom_id res chain seq x y z
N MET A 1 30.11 2.19 -28.50
CA MET A 1 30.55 2.80 -27.25
C MET A 1 29.69 2.22 -26.13
N SER A 2 30.24 1.30 -25.36
CA SER A 2 29.57 0.74 -24.19
C SER A 2 29.59 1.81 -23.09
N GLY A 3 28.41 2.35 -22.75
CA GLY A 3 28.24 3.25 -21.61
C GLY A 3 28.70 2.59 -20.31
N PRO A 4 29.01 3.37 -19.27
CA PRO A 4 29.45 2.84 -18.00
C PRO A 4 28.36 1.92 -17.44
N THR A 5 28.65 0.63 -17.32
CA THR A 5 27.85 -0.34 -16.58
C THR A 5 27.94 0.04 -15.09
N VAL A 6 26.96 0.77 -14.59
CA VAL A 6 26.78 0.98 -13.16
C VAL A 6 26.51 -0.40 -12.56
N LYS A 7 27.52 -0.97 -11.88
CA LYS A 7 27.30 -2.20 -11.10
C LYS A 7 26.27 -1.87 -10.02
N PRO A 8 25.16 -2.63 -9.92
CA PRO A 8 24.20 -2.39 -8.84
C PRO A 8 24.95 -2.54 -7.50
N SER A 9 24.82 -1.54 -6.65
CA SER A 9 25.23 -1.66 -5.25
C SER A 9 24.45 -2.80 -4.63
N ARG A 10 25.11 -3.72 -3.92
CA ARG A 10 24.44 -4.73 -3.07
C ARG A 10 23.67 -4.08 -1.91
N ALA A 11 23.94 -2.83 -1.64
CA ALA A 11 23.29 -1.97 -0.68
C ALA A 11 21.97 -1.42 -1.23
N GLY A 12 20.98 -1.24 -0.37
CA GLY A 12 19.71 -0.63 -0.78
C GLY A 12 19.90 0.83 -1.22
N VAL A 13 18.99 1.35 -2.05
CA VAL A 13 19.06 2.73 -2.56
C VAL A 13 18.96 3.79 -1.46
N LEU A 14 18.47 3.44 -0.28
CA LEU A 14 18.43 4.27 0.92
C LEU A 14 19.45 3.84 1.98
N GLU A 15 20.49 3.08 1.61
CA GLU A 15 21.56 2.75 2.56
C GLU A 15 22.16 4.03 3.15
N GLY A 16 22.34 4.04 4.48
CA GLY A 16 22.82 5.20 5.23
C GLY A 16 21.72 6.20 5.62
N VAL A 17 20.50 6.07 5.11
CA VAL A 17 19.35 6.87 5.57
C VAL A 17 18.83 6.31 6.89
N ARG A 18 18.71 7.16 7.91
CA ARG A 18 18.33 6.86 9.29
C ARG A 18 16.92 7.36 9.57
N VAL A 19 16.01 6.47 9.95
CA VAL A 19 14.61 6.79 10.14
C VAL A 19 14.16 6.45 11.54
N ILE A 20 13.53 7.41 12.22
CA ILE A 20 12.76 7.17 13.45
C ILE A 20 11.28 7.12 13.08
N GLU A 21 10.63 6.02 13.41
CA GLU A 21 9.20 5.83 13.19
C GLU A 21 8.48 5.68 14.53
N GLN A 22 7.61 6.62 14.84
CA GLN A 22 6.75 6.66 16.04
C GLN A 22 5.28 6.46 15.64
N GLY A 23 5.03 5.65 14.61
CA GLY A 23 3.70 5.35 14.11
C GLY A 23 3.06 4.15 14.79
N THR A 24 1.73 4.07 14.71
CA THR A 24 0.94 2.93 15.17
C THR A 24 0.01 2.42 14.06
N PHE A 25 -0.50 1.20 14.20
CA PHE A 25 -1.37 0.54 13.22
C PHE A 25 -0.72 0.38 11.84
N ILE A 26 -1.19 1.15 10.81
CA ILE A 26 -0.83 0.90 9.41
C ILE A 26 -0.13 2.07 8.75
N THR A 27 -0.68 3.28 8.75
CA THR A 27 -0.23 4.37 7.88
C THR A 27 1.25 4.72 8.06
N GLY A 28 1.67 5.06 9.29
CA GLY A 28 3.08 5.33 9.63
C GLY A 28 3.97 4.10 9.47
N PRO A 29 3.59 2.95 10.08
CA PRO A 29 4.33 1.70 9.89
C PRO A 29 4.51 1.27 8.44
N CYS A 30 3.52 1.46 7.57
CA CYS A 30 3.62 1.19 6.13
C CYS A 30 4.70 2.08 5.47
N ALA A 31 4.68 3.38 5.75
CA ALA A 31 5.71 4.30 5.24
C ALA A 31 7.12 3.89 5.72
N GLY A 32 7.28 3.62 7.03
CA GLY A 32 8.54 3.15 7.60
C GLY A 32 9.02 1.85 6.99
N MET A 33 8.13 0.86 6.78
CA MET A 33 8.45 -0.40 6.13
C MET A 33 8.92 -0.20 4.67
N MET A 34 8.26 0.68 3.91
CA MET A 34 8.66 0.96 2.53
C MET A 34 10.07 1.54 2.45
N LEU A 35 10.44 2.45 3.37
CA LEU A 35 11.79 2.97 3.45
C LEU A 35 12.80 1.89 3.88
N ALA A 36 12.43 1.02 4.83
CA ALA A 36 13.25 -0.11 5.26
C ALA A 36 13.47 -1.13 4.14
N ASP A 37 12.46 -1.40 3.32
CA ASP A 37 12.54 -2.27 2.15
C ASP A 37 13.49 -1.70 1.06
N LEU A 38 13.68 -0.38 1.04
CA LEU A 38 14.65 0.31 0.18
C LEU A 38 16.06 0.39 0.79
N GLY A 39 16.26 -0.11 2.01
CA GLY A 39 17.56 -0.19 2.66
C GLY A 39 17.80 0.86 3.76
N ALA A 40 16.83 1.72 4.07
CA ALA A 40 16.95 2.63 5.20
C ALA A 40 17.06 1.87 6.53
N ASP A 41 17.79 2.43 7.49
CA ASP A 41 17.83 1.92 8.85
C ASP A 41 16.70 2.53 9.68
N VAL A 42 15.62 1.79 9.84
CA VAL A 42 14.41 2.24 10.52
C VAL A 42 14.37 1.73 11.94
N ILE A 43 14.29 2.64 12.92
CA ILE A 43 14.04 2.35 14.33
C ILE A 43 12.58 2.73 14.64
N LYS A 44 11.79 1.74 15.00
CA LYS A 44 10.44 1.94 15.52
C LYS A 44 10.52 2.24 17.01
N VAL A 45 10.04 3.42 17.40
CA VAL A 45 9.92 3.84 18.80
C VAL A 45 8.48 3.61 19.25
N GLU A 46 8.31 2.77 20.27
CA GLU A 46 7.02 2.42 20.83
C GLU A 46 6.93 2.87 22.30
N SER A 47 5.71 3.12 22.80
CA SER A 47 5.50 3.23 24.25
C SER A 47 5.72 1.87 24.93
N PRO A 48 5.83 1.83 26.29
CA PRO A 48 5.93 0.56 27.02
C PRO A 48 4.79 -0.44 26.74
N GLU A 49 3.61 0.07 26.36
CA GLU A 49 2.45 -0.75 25.99
C GLU A 49 2.57 -1.34 24.59
N GLY A 50 3.47 -0.81 23.76
CA GLY A 50 3.64 -1.20 22.37
C GLY A 50 2.58 -0.63 21.42
N ASP A 51 2.75 -0.96 20.14
CA ASP A 51 1.77 -0.66 19.10
C ASP A 51 0.51 -1.52 19.32
N PRO A 52 -0.70 -0.94 19.38
CA PRO A 52 -1.95 -1.71 19.54
C PRO A 52 -2.13 -2.81 18.47
N TYR A 53 -1.52 -2.64 17.30
CA TYR A 53 -1.61 -3.63 16.22
C TYR A 53 -0.88 -4.94 16.54
N ARG A 54 0.00 -4.96 17.56
CA ARG A 54 0.67 -6.18 18.04
C ARG A 54 -0.32 -7.23 18.54
N SER A 55 -1.41 -6.80 19.18
CA SER A 55 -2.41 -7.68 19.81
C SER A 55 -3.72 -7.80 19.03
N TYR A 56 -3.78 -7.31 17.78
CA TYR A 56 -5.03 -7.19 17.01
C TYR A 56 -5.80 -8.51 16.81
N GLN A 57 -5.11 -9.66 16.79
CA GLN A 57 -5.72 -11.00 16.76
C GLN A 57 -5.34 -11.84 17.99
N GLY A 58 -5.05 -11.19 19.10
CA GLY A 58 -4.54 -11.83 20.31
C GLY A 58 -3.02 -12.00 20.29
N GLY A 59 -2.44 -12.27 21.46
CA GLY A 59 -0.99 -12.37 21.63
C GLY A 59 -0.29 -11.00 21.57
N SER A 60 1.01 -11.00 21.36
CA SER A 60 1.85 -9.79 21.31
C SER A 60 2.63 -9.61 19.99
N TYR A 61 2.35 -10.46 19.00
CA TYR A 61 3.08 -10.48 17.72
C TYR A 61 2.17 -10.90 16.56
N SER A 62 1.09 -10.12 16.33
CA SER A 62 0.07 -10.45 15.35
C SER A 62 0.61 -10.45 13.91
N PRO A 63 0.03 -11.24 12.99
CA PRO A 63 0.33 -11.17 11.55
C PRO A 63 0.15 -9.78 10.96
N HIS A 64 -0.81 -9.01 11.48
CA HIS A 64 -1.07 -7.63 11.07
C HIS A 64 0.09 -6.69 11.41
N PHE A 65 0.66 -6.82 12.62
CA PHE A 65 1.85 -6.07 12.99
C PHE A 65 3.06 -6.47 12.13
N GLN A 66 3.26 -7.76 11.90
CA GLN A 66 4.36 -8.29 11.09
C GLN A 66 4.32 -7.75 9.66
N ALA A 67 3.12 -7.63 9.07
CA ALA A 67 2.93 -7.17 7.69
C ALA A 67 3.54 -5.79 7.41
N TYR A 68 3.54 -4.88 8.40
CA TYR A 68 3.96 -3.49 8.22
C TYR A 68 5.23 -3.11 8.99
N ASN A 69 5.88 -4.05 9.71
CA ASN A 69 7.02 -3.74 10.56
C ASN A 69 8.29 -4.54 10.27
N ARG A 70 8.31 -5.31 9.17
CA ARG A 70 9.51 -6.03 8.72
C ARG A 70 10.66 -5.08 8.45
N ASN A 71 11.88 -5.59 8.55
CA ASN A 71 13.14 -4.88 8.32
C ASN A 71 13.46 -3.75 9.31
N LYS A 72 12.60 -3.49 10.30
CA LYS A 72 12.82 -2.46 11.33
C LYS A 72 13.59 -3.01 12.52
N ARG A 73 14.17 -2.11 13.31
CA ARG A 73 14.59 -2.34 14.69
C ARG A 73 13.54 -1.74 15.61
N GLY A 74 13.42 -2.25 16.85
CA GLY A 74 12.43 -1.78 17.81
C GLY A 74 13.08 -1.37 19.14
N ILE A 75 12.63 -0.24 19.68
CA ILE A 75 12.95 0.25 21.04
C ILE A 75 11.67 0.74 21.70
N SER A 76 11.54 0.45 23.00
CA SER A 76 10.45 0.98 23.83
C SER A 76 10.97 2.16 24.67
N LEU A 77 10.29 3.31 24.56
CA LEU A 77 10.60 4.52 25.31
C LEU A 77 9.32 5.14 25.88
N ASP A 78 9.31 5.42 27.17
CA ASP A 78 8.27 6.24 27.81
C ASP A 78 8.68 7.71 27.76
N LEU A 79 8.21 8.43 26.74
CA LEU A 79 8.55 9.86 26.56
C LEU A 79 8.03 10.79 27.66
N LYS A 80 7.29 10.28 28.65
CA LYS A 80 6.96 11.02 29.87
C LYS A 80 8.12 11.04 30.86
N ARG A 81 9.06 10.10 30.74
CA ARG A 81 10.27 10.02 31.57
C ARG A 81 11.40 10.84 30.93
N ALA A 82 12.08 11.65 31.73
CA ALA A 82 13.13 12.55 31.26
C ALA A 82 14.27 11.78 30.57
N ALA A 83 14.73 10.67 31.15
CA ALA A 83 15.81 9.86 30.59
C ALA A 83 15.48 9.24 29.22
N ASP A 84 14.22 8.79 29.05
CA ASP A 84 13.78 8.21 27.77
C ASP A 84 13.59 9.31 26.69
N ARG A 85 13.19 10.51 27.12
CA ARG A 85 13.12 11.69 26.25
C ARG A 85 14.50 12.14 25.77
N GLU A 86 15.47 12.23 26.67
CA GLU A 86 16.86 12.54 26.32
C GLU A 86 17.42 11.55 25.29
N MET A 87 17.14 10.27 25.48
CA MET A 87 17.54 9.23 24.55
C MET A 87 16.83 9.39 23.18
N PHE A 88 15.55 9.68 23.17
CA PHE A 88 14.80 9.97 21.94
C PHE A 88 15.38 11.19 21.21
N GLU A 89 15.67 12.27 21.91
CA GLU A 89 16.30 13.47 21.34
C GLU A 89 17.70 13.14 20.77
N GLY A 90 18.48 12.29 21.42
CA GLY A 90 19.74 11.78 20.90
C GLY A 90 19.60 11.02 19.57
N LEU A 91 18.55 10.23 19.42
CA LEU A 91 18.23 9.58 18.14
C LEU A 91 17.84 10.60 17.06
N ILE A 92 17.06 11.61 17.42
CA ILE A 92 16.61 12.66 16.48
C ILE A 92 17.78 13.50 15.95
N HIS A 93 18.79 13.79 16.74
CA HIS A 93 19.98 14.52 16.29
C HIS A 93 20.68 13.83 15.12
N GLU A 94 20.62 12.51 15.08
CA GLU A 94 21.27 11.66 14.08
C GLU A 94 20.33 11.19 12.96
N ALA A 95 19.02 11.42 13.09
CA ALA A 95 18.03 10.94 12.15
C ALA A 95 17.95 11.80 10.88
N ASP A 96 17.69 11.14 9.77
CA ASP A 96 17.36 11.79 8.50
C ASP A 96 15.87 12.04 8.34
N VAL A 97 15.05 11.14 8.88
CA VAL A 97 13.60 11.14 8.75
C VAL A 97 12.95 10.81 10.09
N PHE A 98 11.89 11.53 10.42
CA PHE A 98 10.98 11.18 11.50
C PHE A 98 9.57 11.00 10.95
N ILE A 99 8.87 9.94 11.36
CA ILE A 99 7.50 9.60 10.91
C ILE A 99 6.60 9.43 12.14
N GLN A 100 5.44 10.10 12.12
CA GLN A 100 4.39 9.88 13.11
C GLN A 100 3.01 9.95 12.47
N ASN A 101 2.00 9.28 13.08
CA ASN A 101 0.62 9.31 12.63
C ASN A 101 -0.38 9.56 13.77
N PHE A 102 0.00 10.42 14.69
CA PHE A 102 -0.85 10.84 15.79
C PHE A 102 -1.91 11.85 15.35
N ARG A 103 -2.96 11.96 16.17
CA ARG A 103 -3.90 13.07 16.03
C ARG A 103 -3.17 14.40 16.29
N PRO A 104 -3.54 15.48 15.57
CA PRO A 104 -2.94 16.80 15.77
C PRO A 104 -2.86 17.22 17.24
N GLY A 105 -1.72 17.76 17.65
CA GLY A 105 -1.43 18.14 19.04
C GLY A 105 -0.89 17.03 19.93
N THR A 106 -0.92 15.76 19.50
CA THR A 106 -0.40 14.66 20.33
C THR A 106 1.13 14.58 20.28
N ALA A 107 1.73 14.72 19.10
CA ALA A 107 3.18 14.76 18.96
C ALA A 107 3.78 15.91 19.76
N GLU A 108 3.15 17.07 19.72
CA GLU A 108 3.56 18.25 20.47
C GLU A 108 3.56 17.97 21.99
N ARG A 109 2.50 17.34 22.52
CA ARG A 109 2.43 16.96 23.95
C ARG A 109 3.46 15.93 24.38
N LEU A 110 3.90 15.09 23.44
CA LEU A 110 4.94 14.08 23.67
C LEU A 110 6.36 14.64 23.51
N GLY A 111 6.52 15.91 23.10
CA GLY A 111 7.80 16.52 22.82
C GLY A 111 8.41 16.09 21.48
N SER A 112 7.61 15.43 20.62
CA SER A 112 8.00 15.01 19.27
C SER A 112 7.32 15.82 18.16
N GLY A 113 6.84 17.04 18.47
CA GLY A 113 6.25 17.97 17.50
C GLY A 113 7.27 18.52 16.49
N PRO A 114 6.82 18.96 15.29
CA PRO A 114 7.72 19.35 14.21
C PRO A 114 8.64 20.51 14.55
N GLU A 115 8.15 21.52 15.22
CA GLU A 115 8.95 22.70 15.62
C GLU A 115 10.12 22.25 16.52
N ARG A 116 9.82 21.47 17.57
CA ARG A 116 10.85 20.98 18.50
C ARG A 116 11.88 20.11 17.80
N LEU A 117 11.45 19.16 16.95
CA LEU A 117 12.39 18.26 16.30
C LEU A 117 13.23 18.95 15.22
N GLN A 118 12.68 19.97 14.54
CA GLN A 118 13.44 20.79 13.60
C GLN A 118 14.45 21.72 14.29
N GLU A 119 14.18 22.19 15.52
CA GLU A 119 15.17 22.89 16.34
C GLU A 119 16.35 21.98 16.71
N LEU A 120 16.07 20.72 17.07
CA LEU A 120 17.10 19.71 17.39
C LEU A 120 17.91 19.30 16.16
N ASN A 121 17.25 19.17 15.00
CA ASN A 121 17.87 18.75 13.75
C ASN A 121 17.26 19.51 12.56
N PRO A 122 17.86 20.64 12.14
CA PRO A 122 17.35 21.42 11.01
C PRO A 122 17.37 20.70 9.66
N ARG A 123 18.04 19.54 9.58
CA ARG A 123 18.09 18.70 8.39
C ARG A 123 17.03 17.59 8.39
N LEU A 124 16.26 17.45 9.47
CA LEU A 124 15.27 16.40 9.62
C LEU A 124 14.12 16.56 8.62
N VAL A 125 13.81 15.50 7.89
CA VAL A 125 12.55 15.36 7.15
C VAL A 125 11.51 14.85 8.14
N TYR A 126 10.58 15.69 8.54
CA TYR A 126 9.50 15.36 9.45
C TYR A 126 8.25 14.98 8.67
N CYS A 127 7.75 13.76 8.80
CA CYS A 127 6.52 13.30 8.17
C CYS A 127 5.38 13.20 9.20
N ALA A 128 4.36 14.05 9.03
CA ALA A 128 3.14 14.07 9.82
C ALA A 128 1.99 13.44 9.03
N ILE A 129 1.47 12.32 9.51
CA ILE A 129 0.32 11.64 8.93
C ILE A 129 -0.91 11.88 9.81
N SER A 130 -2.06 12.19 9.20
CA SER A 130 -3.30 12.45 9.92
C SER A 130 -4.53 11.89 9.19
N GLY A 131 -5.69 11.87 9.84
CA GLY A 131 -6.94 11.48 9.18
C GLY A 131 -7.42 12.50 8.16
N PHE A 132 -7.40 13.81 8.55
CA PHE A 132 -8.07 14.88 7.80
C PHE A 132 -7.22 16.14 7.63
N GLY A 133 -5.90 16.08 7.87
CA GLY A 133 -5.03 17.24 7.92
C GLY A 133 -4.83 17.76 9.34
N ARG A 134 -3.81 18.62 9.52
CA ARG A 134 -3.47 19.22 10.83
C ARG A 134 -4.40 20.38 11.23
N SER A 135 -5.16 20.92 10.30
CA SER A 135 -6.06 22.05 10.50
C SER A 135 -7.42 21.82 9.84
N GLY A 136 -8.35 22.77 10.01
CA GLY A 136 -9.67 22.70 9.42
C GLY A 136 -10.73 22.01 10.31
N PRO A 137 -11.98 21.96 9.82
CA PRO A 137 -13.14 21.57 10.66
C PRO A 137 -13.12 20.13 11.13
N TYR A 138 -12.31 19.24 10.51
CA TYR A 138 -12.24 17.83 10.84
C TYR A 138 -10.93 17.40 11.49
N ALA A 139 -9.97 18.30 11.70
CA ALA A 139 -8.65 17.98 12.20
C ALA A 139 -8.64 17.13 13.48
N GLN A 140 -9.57 17.36 14.40
CA GLN A 140 -9.68 16.63 15.67
C GLN A 140 -10.61 15.40 15.63
N ARG A 141 -11.26 15.13 14.48
CA ARG A 141 -12.14 13.95 14.36
C ARG A 141 -11.32 12.66 14.34
N PRO A 142 -11.83 11.58 14.97
CA PRO A 142 -11.24 10.26 14.81
C PRO A 142 -11.38 9.80 13.35
N SER A 143 -10.33 9.17 12.82
CA SER A 143 -10.34 8.54 11.52
C SER A 143 -9.72 7.17 11.60
N TYR A 144 -10.27 6.27 10.83
CA TYR A 144 -9.72 4.98 10.45
C TYR A 144 -9.96 4.77 8.96
N ASP A 145 -9.41 3.72 8.41
CA ASP A 145 -9.45 3.34 7.01
C ASP A 145 -10.82 3.57 6.34
N SER A 146 -11.88 2.94 6.87
CA SER A 146 -13.24 3.01 6.30
C SER A 146 -13.83 4.41 6.31
N VAL A 147 -13.50 5.22 7.32
CA VAL A 147 -13.97 6.60 7.43
C VAL A 147 -13.34 7.49 6.36
N ALA A 148 -12.05 7.30 6.10
CA ALA A 148 -11.35 8.02 5.04
C ALA A 148 -11.83 7.60 3.64
N GLN A 149 -12.04 6.29 3.41
CA GLN A 149 -12.63 5.80 2.16
C GLN A 149 -14.02 6.39 1.91
N ALA A 150 -14.86 6.50 2.95
CA ALA A 150 -16.20 7.06 2.83
C ALA A 150 -16.18 8.56 2.50
N LEU A 151 -15.42 9.34 3.26
CA LEU A 151 -15.41 10.80 3.12
C LEU A 151 -14.71 11.27 1.84
N SER A 152 -13.77 10.50 1.30
CA SER A 152 -13.06 10.80 0.04
C SER A 152 -13.92 10.63 -1.21
N GLY A 153 -15.14 10.10 -1.08
CA GLY A 153 -15.98 9.74 -2.23
C GLY A 153 -15.65 8.38 -2.85
N PHE A 154 -14.57 7.71 -2.44
CA PHE A 154 -14.17 6.42 -3.01
C PHE A 154 -15.26 5.34 -2.87
N LEU A 155 -15.90 5.24 -1.69
CA LEU A 155 -16.95 4.23 -1.51
C LEU A 155 -18.15 4.45 -2.42
N SER A 156 -18.45 5.68 -2.87
CA SER A 156 -19.57 5.93 -3.77
C SER A 156 -19.42 5.29 -5.14
N VAL A 157 -18.18 4.98 -5.54
CA VAL A 157 -17.85 4.37 -6.84
C VAL A 157 -17.49 2.89 -6.75
N VAL A 158 -17.49 2.29 -5.56
CA VAL A 158 -17.23 0.84 -5.40
C VAL A 158 -18.35 0.10 -4.69
N VAL A 159 -19.16 0.76 -3.87
CA VAL A 159 -20.26 0.15 -3.13
C VAL A 159 -21.54 0.15 -3.99
N ASP A 160 -22.24 -0.97 -4.03
CA ASP A 160 -23.60 -1.03 -4.57
C ASP A 160 -24.58 -0.47 -3.50
N PRO A 161 -25.26 0.66 -3.76
CA PRO A 161 -26.18 1.23 -2.77
C PRO A 161 -27.40 0.36 -2.49
N ARG A 162 -27.68 -0.67 -3.31
CA ARG A 162 -28.78 -1.62 -3.09
C ARG A 162 -28.39 -2.76 -2.13
N ASP A 163 -27.10 -3.04 -2.00
CA ASP A 163 -26.51 -3.99 -1.06
C ASP A 163 -25.25 -3.39 -0.43
N PRO A 164 -25.38 -2.45 0.53
CA PRO A 164 -24.30 -1.67 1.05
C PRO A 164 -23.44 -2.50 2.01
N GLN A 165 -22.43 -3.18 1.51
CA GLN A 165 -21.43 -3.90 2.31
C GLN A 165 -20.08 -3.21 2.20
N PHE A 166 -19.38 -3.12 3.35
CA PHE A 166 -17.98 -2.70 3.36
C PHE A 166 -17.10 -3.91 3.00
N LEU A 167 -16.32 -3.76 1.93
CA LEU A 167 -15.47 -4.82 1.40
C LEU A 167 -14.03 -4.33 1.23
N GLY A 168 -13.10 -5.24 1.39
CA GLY A 168 -11.71 -5.04 1.00
C GLY A 168 -10.74 -4.86 2.15
N PRO A 169 -9.44 -4.77 1.83
CA PRO A 169 -8.37 -4.50 2.78
C PRO A 169 -8.38 -3.03 3.22
N ALA A 170 -7.51 -2.69 4.20
CA ALA A 170 -7.28 -1.33 4.69
C ALA A 170 -6.60 -0.46 3.60
N LEU A 171 -7.39 -0.06 2.60
CA LEU A 171 -6.89 0.61 1.39
C LEU A 171 -6.46 2.05 1.66
N ALA A 172 -7.25 2.82 2.42
CA ALA A 172 -6.91 4.20 2.75
C ALA A 172 -5.65 4.28 3.60
N ASP A 173 -5.49 3.36 4.55
CA ASP A 173 -4.28 3.28 5.36
C ASP A 173 -3.05 2.98 4.52
N ALA A 174 -3.11 1.96 3.66
CA ALA A 174 -2.00 1.56 2.81
C ALA A 174 -1.61 2.66 1.81
N MET A 175 -2.61 3.26 1.14
CA MET A 175 -2.39 4.36 0.21
C MET A 175 -1.77 5.57 0.89
N THR A 176 -2.22 5.91 2.10
CA THR A 176 -1.63 7.01 2.90
C THR A 176 -0.16 6.72 3.23
N GLY A 177 0.18 5.48 3.62
CA GLY A 177 1.56 5.06 3.84
C GLY A 177 2.44 5.18 2.59
N ILE A 178 1.89 4.82 1.42
CA ILE A 178 2.58 4.97 0.11
C ILE A 178 2.82 6.44 -0.20
N TYR A 179 1.82 7.32 -0.05
CA TYR A 179 1.99 8.76 -0.28
C TYR A 179 2.95 9.40 0.73
N ALA A 180 2.95 8.95 1.98
CA ALA A 180 3.91 9.41 2.98
C ALA A 180 5.35 9.02 2.57
N ALA A 181 5.60 7.79 2.16
CA ALA A 181 6.89 7.36 1.65
C ALA A 181 7.30 8.16 0.39
N TYR A 182 6.37 8.39 -0.55
CA TYR A 182 6.59 9.24 -1.73
C TYR A 182 6.99 10.67 -1.34
N GLY A 183 6.27 11.30 -0.41
CA GLY A 183 6.59 12.63 0.09
C GLY A 183 7.95 12.70 0.78
N ILE A 184 8.29 11.70 1.61
CA ILE A 184 9.59 11.59 2.27
C ILE A 184 10.73 11.49 1.25
N LEU A 185 10.58 10.63 0.23
CA LEU A 185 11.58 10.50 -0.83
C LEU A 185 11.78 11.81 -1.59
N GLY A 186 10.70 12.53 -1.92
CA GLY A 186 10.77 13.86 -2.52
C GLY A 186 11.51 14.87 -1.64
N ALA A 187 11.23 14.88 -0.33
CA ALA A 187 11.89 15.75 0.64
C ALA A 187 13.39 15.40 0.81
N LEU A 188 13.77 14.13 0.79
CA LEU A 188 15.18 13.71 0.82
C LEU A 188 15.94 14.18 -0.43
N VAL A 189 15.31 14.10 -1.61
CA VAL A 189 15.88 14.63 -2.86
C VAL A 189 16.03 16.16 -2.78
N GLN A 190 15.03 16.88 -2.28
CA GLN A 190 15.11 18.33 -2.05
C GLN A 190 16.23 18.66 -1.06
N ARG A 191 16.33 17.96 0.06
CA ARG A 191 17.39 18.14 1.08
C ARG A 191 18.80 17.97 0.49
N GLY A 192 18.97 17.03 -0.45
CA GLY A 192 20.24 16.85 -1.15
C GLY A 192 20.70 18.11 -1.91
N ARG A 193 19.76 18.96 -2.32
CA ARG A 193 20.05 20.24 -3.02
C ARG A 193 20.13 21.45 -2.09
N THR A 194 19.30 21.48 -1.05
CA THR A 194 19.14 22.66 -0.19
C THR A 194 19.95 22.56 1.11
N GLY A 195 20.29 21.38 1.54
CA GLY A 195 20.89 21.11 2.83
C GLY A 195 19.91 21.14 4.01
N ALA A 196 18.66 21.60 3.81
CA ALA A 196 17.64 21.75 4.85
C ALA A 196 16.65 20.60 4.86
N GLY A 197 16.13 20.26 6.04
CA GLY A 197 15.00 19.35 6.21
C GLY A 197 13.67 19.93 5.69
N ALA A 198 12.60 19.18 5.85
CA ALA A 198 11.26 19.61 5.40
C ALA A 198 10.18 19.00 6.30
N LEU A 199 9.05 19.72 6.41
CA LEU A 199 7.80 19.15 6.92
C LEU A 199 7.02 18.54 5.74
N VAL A 200 6.75 17.25 5.83
CA VAL A 200 5.89 16.49 4.90
C VAL A 200 4.58 16.19 5.63
N GLU A 201 3.48 16.64 5.09
CA GLU A 201 2.15 16.40 5.63
C GLU A 201 1.33 15.56 4.67
N VAL A 202 0.67 14.52 5.18
CA VAL A 202 -0.21 13.64 4.40
C VAL A 202 -1.44 13.33 5.23
N SER A 203 -2.62 13.46 4.64
CA SER A 203 -3.84 12.99 5.29
C SER A 203 -4.47 11.83 4.53
N MET A 204 -5.18 10.97 5.28
CA MET A 204 -5.90 9.84 4.68
C MET A 204 -6.98 10.32 3.71
N LEU A 205 -7.63 11.44 4.02
CA LEU A 205 -8.62 12.04 3.14
C LEU A 205 -8.00 12.48 1.80
N GLU A 206 -6.89 13.22 1.83
CA GLU A 206 -6.21 13.69 0.61
C GLU A 206 -5.66 12.52 -0.20
N ALA A 207 -5.03 11.54 0.46
CA ALA A 207 -4.51 10.34 -0.18
C ALA A 207 -5.59 9.57 -0.95
N MET A 208 -6.73 9.33 -0.31
CA MET A 208 -7.83 8.62 -0.96
C MET A 208 -8.56 9.44 -2.02
N THR A 209 -8.71 10.75 -1.83
CA THR A 209 -9.28 11.65 -2.85
C THR A 209 -8.39 11.68 -4.09
N HIS A 210 -7.07 11.75 -3.91
CA HIS A 210 -6.11 11.70 -5.02
C HIS A 210 -6.07 10.32 -5.69
N PHE A 211 -6.16 9.23 -4.94
CA PHE A 211 -6.26 7.88 -5.49
C PHE A 211 -7.48 7.73 -6.39
N ALA A 212 -8.61 8.35 -6.02
CA ALA A 212 -9.86 8.35 -6.79
C ALA A 212 -9.94 9.49 -7.82
N VAL A 213 -8.83 9.95 -8.39
CA VAL A 213 -8.77 11.12 -9.30
C VAL A 213 -9.66 10.99 -10.53
N GLU A 214 -9.81 9.78 -11.10
CA GLU A 214 -10.58 9.53 -12.32
C GLU A 214 -12.09 9.87 -12.15
N PRO A 215 -12.80 9.41 -11.12
CA PRO A 215 -14.17 9.85 -10.81
C PRO A 215 -14.33 11.36 -10.67
N PHE A 216 -13.38 12.07 -10.04
CA PHE A 216 -13.41 13.52 -9.91
C PHE A 216 -13.24 14.21 -11.26
N ALA A 217 -12.29 13.74 -12.08
CA ALA A 217 -12.10 14.28 -13.43
C ALA A 217 -13.36 14.09 -14.28
N ALA A 218 -14.02 12.93 -14.20
CA ALA A 218 -15.29 12.68 -14.89
C ALA A 218 -16.39 13.61 -14.39
N TYR A 219 -16.53 13.79 -13.08
CA TYR A 219 -17.51 14.72 -12.50
C TYR A 219 -17.29 16.16 -12.96
N PHE A 220 -16.04 16.65 -12.94
CA PHE A 220 -15.72 18.01 -13.38
C PHE A 220 -15.99 18.23 -14.87
N ALA A 221 -15.75 17.20 -15.70
CA ALA A 221 -15.95 17.31 -17.14
C ALA A 221 -17.43 17.16 -17.58
N LEU A 222 -18.18 16.29 -16.90
CA LEU A 222 -19.50 15.90 -17.34
C LEU A 222 -20.65 16.44 -16.47
N GLY A 223 -20.36 16.95 -15.27
CA GLY A 223 -21.37 17.40 -14.30
C GLY A 223 -22.23 16.27 -13.71
N ALA A 224 -21.91 15.01 -14.00
CA ALA A 224 -22.65 13.85 -13.54
C ALA A 224 -21.88 13.10 -12.46
N VAL A 225 -22.56 12.70 -11.37
CA VAL A 225 -21.94 11.94 -10.30
C VAL A 225 -21.68 10.50 -10.78
N PRO A 226 -20.43 10.02 -10.81
CA PRO A 226 -20.10 8.66 -11.22
C PRO A 226 -20.72 7.60 -10.30
N ARG A 227 -21.10 6.47 -10.88
CA ARG A 227 -21.68 5.31 -10.18
C ARG A 227 -20.71 4.14 -10.20
N SER A 228 -20.88 3.20 -9.28
CA SER A 228 -20.06 1.97 -9.21
C SER A 228 -20.11 1.13 -10.50
N SER A 229 -21.21 1.22 -11.25
CA SER A 229 -21.40 0.50 -12.53
C SER A 229 -20.77 1.20 -13.75
N ASP A 230 -20.37 2.46 -13.66
CA ASP A 230 -19.98 3.24 -14.86
C ASP A 230 -18.64 2.77 -15.42
N ARG A 231 -17.62 2.59 -14.56
CA ARG A 231 -16.31 2.14 -15.01
C ARG A 231 -16.33 0.71 -15.60
N PRO A 232 -16.94 -0.32 -14.96
CA PRO A 232 -17.07 -1.64 -15.56
C PRO A 232 -17.76 -1.62 -16.91
N ARG A 233 -18.81 -0.83 -17.06
CA ARG A 233 -19.57 -0.66 -18.30
C ARG A 233 -18.70 -0.05 -19.42
N LEU A 234 -17.99 1.03 -19.14
CA LEU A 234 -17.11 1.68 -20.11
C LEU A 234 -15.91 0.82 -20.49
N ALA A 235 -15.34 0.10 -19.52
CA ALA A 235 -14.23 -0.81 -19.73
C ALA A 235 -14.65 -2.16 -20.31
N GLN A 236 -15.94 -2.45 -20.37
CA GLN A 236 -16.48 -3.77 -20.77
C GLN A 236 -15.82 -4.89 -19.95
N ALA A 237 -15.76 -4.69 -18.62
CA ALA A 237 -15.18 -5.63 -17.68
C ALA A 237 -16.29 -6.43 -16.99
N TYR A 238 -16.15 -7.75 -16.95
CA TYR A 238 -17.17 -8.66 -16.43
C TYR A 238 -16.55 -9.63 -15.45
N ILE A 239 -17.25 -9.90 -14.34
CA ILE A 239 -17.01 -11.03 -13.46
C ILE A 239 -18.06 -12.09 -13.79
N LEU A 240 -17.61 -13.27 -14.17
CA LEU A 240 -18.45 -14.36 -14.66
C LEU A 240 -18.24 -15.62 -13.82
N ARG A 241 -19.28 -16.45 -13.67
CA ARG A 241 -19.21 -17.71 -12.94
C ARG A 241 -19.14 -18.87 -13.92
N THR A 242 -18.22 -19.77 -13.71
CA THR A 242 -18.01 -20.99 -14.48
C THR A 242 -18.81 -22.18 -13.90
N ALA A 243 -18.90 -23.31 -14.64
CA ALA A 243 -19.66 -24.48 -14.24
C ALA A 243 -19.20 -25.10 -12.91
N ASP A 244 -17.92 -24.99 -12.60
CA ASP A 244 -17.29 -25.43 -11.33
C ASP A 244 -17.40 -24.39 -10.20
N ALA A 245 -18.32 -23.41 -10.34
CA ALA A 245 -18.60 -22.32 -9.41
C ALA A 245 -17.43 -21.36 -9.17
N ARG A 246 -16.32 -21.44 -9.95
CA ARG A 246 -15.21 -20.49 -9.90
C ARG A 246 -15.62 -19.16 -10.56
N LEU A 247 -14.87 -18.12 -10.24
CA LEU A 247 -15.06 -16.79 -10.83
C LEU A 247 -13.89 -16.44 -11.76
N ILE A 248 -14.22 -15.86 -12.92
CA ILE A 248 -13.25 -15.36 -13.89
C ILE A 248 -13.58 -13.92 -14.24
N VAL A 249 -12.54 -13.09 -14.35
CA VAL A 249 -12.67 -11.71 -14.88
C VAL A 249 -12.25 -11.73 -16.34
N ILE A 250 -13.02 -11.03 -17.18
CA ILE A 250 -12.61 -10.64 -18.54
C ILE A 250 -12.66 -9.12 -18.70
N HIS A 251 -11.81 -8.56 -19.57
CA HIS A 251 -11.69 -7.11 -19.73
C HIS A 251 -11.48 -6.74 -21.20
N LEU A 252 -12.44 -6.02 -21.79
CA LEU A 252 -12.53 -5.79 -23.23
C LEU A 252 -12.33 -4.30 -23.62
N SER A 253 -11.46 -3.57 -22.91
CA SER A 253 -11.24 -2.13 -23.15
C SER A 253 -10.70 -1.79 -24.54
N SER A 254 -9.93 -2.70 -25.18
CA SER A 254 -9.44 -2.50 -26.54
C SER A 254 -10.57 -2.71 -27.56
N LEU A 255 -11.08 -1.63 -28.04
CA LEU A 255 -12.15 -1.50 -29.03
C LEU A 255 -12.74 -2.85 -29.53
N GLU A 256 -12.49 -3.22 -30.80
CA GLU A 256 -13.11 -4.43 -31.35
C GLU A 256 -12.25 -5.70 -31.21
N LYS A 257 -10.92 -5.59 -30.99
CA LYS A 257 -10.01 -6.75 -30.95
C LYS A 257 -10.46 -7.80 -29.92
N PHE A 258 -10.65 -7.37 -28.68
CA PHE A 258 -11.00 -8.31 -27.60
C PHE A 258 -12.45 -8.76 -27.64
N TRP A 259 -13.35 -7.97 -28.24
CA TRP A 259 -14.69 -8.42 -28.51
C TRP A 259 -14.70 -9.55 -29.55
N THR A 260 -13.98 -9.38 -30.67
CA THR A 260 -13.84 -10.42 -31.69
C THR A 260 -13.25 -11.70 -31.10
N GLY A 261 -12.14 -11.57 -30.34
CA GLY A 261 -11.53 -12.71 -29.67
C GLY A 261 -12.50 -13.42 -28.67
N LEU A 262 -13.31 -12.66 -27.93
CA LEU A 262 -14.33 -13.25 -27.07
C LEU A 262 -15.37 -14.04 -27.86
N ILE A 263 -15.88 -13.51 -28.97
CA ILE A 263 -16.83 -14.22 -29.83
C ILE A 263 -16.24 -15.52 -30.39
N GLU A 264 -14.97 -15.49 -30.80
CA GLU A 264 -14.28 -16.69 -31.26
C GLU A 264 -14.04 -17.70 -30.12
N ALA A 265 -13.65 -17.21 -28.93
CA ALA A 265 -13.51 -18.05 -27.75
C ALA A 265 -14.83 -18.74 -27.35
N LEU A 266 -15.93 -18.02 -27.43
CA LEU A 266 -17.29 -18.55 -27.18
C LEU A 266 -17.79 -19.49 -28.30
N ALA A 267 -17.21 -19.40 -29.50
CA ALA A 267 -17.71 -20.04 -30.72
C ALA A 267 -19.21 -19.71 -31.01
N ASP A 268 -19.61 -18.47 -30.68
CA ASP A 268 -20.98 -18.01 -30.81
C ASP A 268 -21.12 -16.72 -31.68
N PRO A 269 -21.07 -16.83 -32.98
CA PRO A 269 -21.22 -15.70 -33.88
C PRO A 269 -22.59 -15.01 -33.82
N GLN A 270 -23.62 -15.66 -33.26
CA GLN A 270 -24.95 -15.08 -33.11
C GLN A 270 -24.92 -13.95 -32.08
N LEU A 271 -24.14 -14.08 -31.01
CA LEU A 271 -23.97 -13.02 -30.00
C LEU A 271 -23.45 -11.72 -30.62
N ALA A 272 -22.54 -11.81 -31.59
CA ALA A 272 -21.97 -10.64 -32.29
C ALA A 272 -23.00 -10.00 -33.27
N ARG A 273 -23.96 -10.77 -33.76
CA ARG A 273 -25.01 -10.31 -34.69
C ARG A 273 -26.21 -9.71 -33.98
N ASP A 274 -26.33 -9.91 -32.66
CA ASP A 274 -27.39 -9.31 -31.86
C ASP A 274 -27.25 -7.77 -31.90
N PRO A 275 -28.30 -7.04 -32.36
CA PRO A 275 -28.26 -5.58 -32.43
C PRO A 275 -27.89 -4.90 -31.10
N ARG A 276 -28.22 -5.54 -29.97
CA ARG A 276 -27.90 -5.05 -28.63
C ARG A 276 -26.40 -5.01 -28.36
N PHE A 277 -25.58 -5.79 -29.11
CA PHE A 277 -24.14 -5.99 -28.83
C PHE A 277 -23.25 -5.76 -30.06
N SER A 278 -23.81 -5.45 -31.20
CA SER A 278 -23.12 -5.36 -32.49
C SER A 278 -22.08 -4.22 -32.56
N THR A 279 -22.23 -3.18 -31.75
CA THR A 279 -21.26 -2.08 -31.64
C THR A 279 -20.83 -1.88 -30.21
N ARG A 280 -19.65 -1.26 -30.00
CA ARG A 280 -19.18 -0.93 -28.65
C ARG A 280 -20.20 -0.08 -27.89
N GLN A 281 -20.80 0.92 -28.55
CA GLN A 281 -21.79 1.77 -27.91
C GLN A 281 -23.01 0.98 -27.46
N ALA A 282 -23.51 0.10 -28.33
CA ALA A 282 -24.64 -0.79 -28.00
C ALA A 282 -24.29 -1.71 -26.80
N ARG A 283 -23.08 -2.25 -26.73
CA ARG A 283 -22.62 -3.05 -25.58
C ARG A 283 -22.55 -2.23 -24.28
N ILE A 284 -22.15 -0.96 -24.35
CA ILE A 284 -22.15 -0.05 -23.20
C ILE A 284 -23.58 0.19 -22.71
N GLU A 285 -24.50 0.48 -23.63
CA GLU A 285 -25.90 0.74 -23.29
C GLU A 285 -26.62 -0.50 -22.73
N ASN A 286 -26.29 -1.67 -23.28
CA ASN A 286 -26.89 -2.95 -22.90
C ASN A 286 -25.98 -3.81 -21.99
N TYR A 287 -25.12 -3.18 -21.17
CA TYR A 287 -24.10 -3.86 -20.37
C TYR A 287 -24.65 -4.99 -19.49
N GLU A 288 -25.76 -4.76 -18.78
CA GLU A 288 -26.38 -5.79 -17.92
C GLU A 288 -26.96 -6.94 -18.71
N ALA A 289 -27.55 -6.65 -19.87
CA ALA A 289 -28.06 -7.70 -20.78
C ALA A 289 -26.90 -8.57 -21.30
N LEU A 290 -25.80 -7.93 -21.73
CA LEU A 290 -24.62 -8.66 -22.19
C LEU A 290 -23.97 -9.47 -21.04
N ARG A 291 -23.87 -8.89 -19.83
CA ARG A 291 -23.40 -9.59 -18.65
C ARG A 291 -24.21 -10.87 -18.38
N SER A 292 -25.54 -10.80 -18.49
CA SER A 292 -26.42 -11.95 -18.30
C SER A 292 -26.20 -13.03 -19.37
N GLU A 293 -26.05 -12.63 -20.63
CA GLU A 293 -25.77 -13.53 -21.76
C GLU A 293 -24.39 -14.24 -21.58
N LEU A 294 -23.38 -13.48 -21.17
CA LEU A 294 -22.03 -14.03 -20.88
C LEU A 294 -22.07 -14.98 -19.67
N MET A 295 -22.78 -14.61 -18.61
CA MET A 295 -22.94 -15.46 -17.43
C MET A 295 -23.54 -16.83 -17.76
N ALA A 296 -24.59 -16.87 -18.60
CA ALA A 296 -25.20 -18.11 -19.03
C ALA A 296 -24.22 -19.00 -19.81
N ARG A 297 -23.41 -18.42 -20.70
CA ARG A 297 -22.42 -19.16 -21.51
C ARG A 297 -21.29 -19.69 -20.68
N PHE A 298 -20.76 -18.88 -19.77
CA PHE A 298 -19.65 -19.28 -18.91
C PHE A 298 -20.03 -20.37 -17.92
N ALA A 299 -21.28 -20.44 -17.50
CA ALA A 299 -21.81 -21.50 -16.66
C ALA A 299 -21.84 -22.90 -17.34
N ALA A 300 -21.62 -22.99 -18.68
CA ALA A 300 -21.65 -24.25 -19.41
C ALA A 300 -20.34 -25.04 -19.34
N ARG A 301 -19.22 -24.44 -18.95
CA ARG A 301 -17.89 -25.08 -18.86
C ARG A 301 -17.15 -24.60 -17.62
N ASP A 302 -16.12 -25.36 -17.22
CA ASP A 302 -15.26 -25.05 -16.08
C ASP A 302 -14.25 -23.92 -16.37
N LEU A 303 -13.56 -23.50 -15.35
CA LEU A 303 -12.57 -22.41 -15.41
C LEU A 303 -11.41 -22.76 -16.36
N GLU A 304 -10.92 -24.00 -16.34
CA GLU A 304 -9.77 -24.41 -17.15
C GLU A 304 -10.10 -24.30 -18.66
N HIS A 305 -11.27 -24.78 -19.05
CA HIS A 305 -11.76 -24.63 -20.42
C HIS A 305 -11.80 -23.16 -20.86
N TRP A 306 -12.43 -22.29 -20.05
CA TRP A 306 -12.55 -20.88 -20.43
C TRP A 306 -11.20 -20.16 -20.45
N ALA A 307 -10.32 -20.44 -19.48
CA ALA A 307 -8.99 -19.86 -19.44
C ALA A 307 -8.14 -20.24 -20.67
N ALA A 308 -8.24 -21.50 -21.11
CA ALA A 308 -7.58 -21.95 -22.35
C ALA A 308 -8.16 -21.22 -23.59
N ARG A 309 -9.48 -21.22 -23.75
CA ARG A 309 -10.16 -20.59 -24.89
C ARG A 309 -9.86 -19.08 -25.00
N LEU A 310 -9.93 -18.37 -23.87
CA LEU A 310 -9.67 -16.92 -23.82
C LEU A 310 -8.20 -16.60 -24.12
N ARG A 311 -7.25 -17.44 -23.69
CA ARG A 311 -5.82 -17.33 -23.99
C ARG A 311 -5.55 -17.53 -25.47
N ASP A 312 -6.13 -18.57 -26.08
CA ASP A 312 -5.94 -18.91 -27.49
C ASP A 312 -6.45 -17.78 -28.42
N HIS A 313 -7.42 -16.98 -27.97
CA HIS A 313 -7.99 -15.86 -28.71
C HIS A 313 -7.54 -14.48 -28.18
N ASP A 314 -6.46 -14.42 -27.39
CA ASP A 314 -5.82 -13.20 -26.88
C ASP A 314 -6.79 -12.26 -26.12
N VAL A 315 -7.76 -12.83 -25.38
CA VAL A 315 -8.70 -12.06 -24.56
C VAL A 315 -8.11 -11.87 -23.15
N PRO A 316 -7.98 -10.63 -22.62
CA PRO A 316 -7.55 -10.39 -21.25
C PRO A 316 -8.51 -11.03 -20.25
N HIS A 317 -7.97 -11.93 -19.44
CA HIS A 317 -8.73 -12.64 -18.43
C HIS A 317 -7.84 -13.07 -17.27
N ALA A 318 -8.44 -13.32 -16.11
CA ALA A 318 -7.81 -13.98 -14.97
C ALA A 318 -8.87 -14.65 -14.09
N PRO A 319 -8.56 -15.78 -13.45
CA PRO A 319 -9.39 -16.28 -12.36
C PRO A 319 -9.34 -15.32 -11.18
N ILE A 320 -10.40 -15.28 -10.37
CA ILE A 320 -10.34 -14.63 -9.06
C ILE A 320 -9.76 -15.64 -8.10
N ASN A 321 -8.46 -15.51 -7.84
CA ASN A 321 -7.71 -16.42 -6.99
C ASN A 321 -7.85 -16.06 -5.51
N GLY A 322 -7.88 -17.07 -4.65
CA GLY A 322 -7.61 -16.92 -3.23
C GLY A 322 -6.11 -16.61 -2.97
N VAL A 323 -5.80 -16.12 -1.78
CA VAL A 323 -4.40 -15.81 -1.40
C VAL A 323 -3.51 -17.05 -1.45
N ASP A 324 -4.03 -18.20 -1.10
CA ASP A 324 -3.36 -19.50 -1.19
C ASP A 324 -3.04 -19.91 -2.63
N GLU A 325 -3.95 -19.66 -3.56
CA GLU A 325 -3.74 -19.89 -4.99
C GLU A 325 -2.69 -18.93 -5.58
N VAL A 326 -2.71 -17.66 -5.15
CA VAL A 326 -1.67 -16.68 -5.55
C VAL A 326 -0.28 -17.12 -5.12
N VAL A 327 -0.13 -17.70 -3.93
CA VAL A 327 1.17 -18.22 -3.45
C VAL A 327 1.68 -19.36 -4.34
N ALA A 328 0.78 -20.17 -4.90
CA ALA A 328 1.10 -21.29 -5.79
C ALA A 328 1.20 -20.92 -7.28
N ASP A 329 0.84 -19.69 -7.65
CA ASP A 329 0.81 -19.25 -9.04
C ASP A 329 2.21 -19.24 -9.70
N PRO A 330 2.38 -19.83 -10.90
CA PRO A 330 3.68 -19.94 -11.56
C PRO A 330 4.31 -18.60 -11.90
N GLN A 331 3.53 -17.56 -12.24
CA GLN A 331 4.06 -16.23 -12.50
C GLN A 331 4.52 -15.55 -11.20
N VAL A 332 3.80 -15.74 -10.11
CA VAL A 332 4.18 -15.27 -8.76
C VAL A 332 5.49 -15.94 -8.31
N ALA A 333 5.62 -17.25 -8.53
CA ALA A 333 6.84 -18.00 -8.27
C ALA A 333 8.01 -17.52 -9.15
N HIS A 334 7.80 -17.34 -10.45
CA HIS A 334 8.80 -16.81 -11.39
C HIS A 334 9.27 -15.41 -10.98
N LEU A 335 8.35 -14.54 -10.60
CA LEU A 335 8.67 -13.20 -10.11
C LEU A 335 9.35 -13.22 -8.73
N GLY A 336 9.30 -14.33 -8.01
CA GLY A 336 9.84 -14.48 -6.67
C GLY A 336 9.19 -13.49 -5.69
N LEU A 337 7.87 -13.37 -5.73
CA LEU A 337 7.15 -12.39 -4.88
C LEU A 337 7.13 -12.80 -3.42
N MET A 338 7.15 -14.11 -3.14
CA MET A 338 7.23 -14.62 -1.77
C MET A 338 8.70 -14.84 -1.40
N VAL A 339 9.14 -14.24 -0.29
CA VAL A 339 10.52 -14.34 0.18
C VAL A 339 10.56 -14.90 1.59
N PRO A 340 11.65 -15.64 1.94
CA PRO A 340 11.87 -16.04 3.30
C PRO A 340 12.00 -14.84 4.24
N VAL A 341 11.49 -15.01 5.45
CA VAL A 341 11.69 -14.08 6.56
C VAL A 341 12.75 -14.65 7.49
N GLU A 342 13.81 -13.90 7.73
CA GLU A 342 14.86 -14.23 8.71
C GLU A 342 14.30 -13.95 10.11
N THR A 343 13.85 -15.00 10.80
CA THR A 343 13.20 -14.89 12.11
C THR A 343 13.45 -16.10 13.00
N ALA A 344 13.51 -15.86 14.30
CA ALA A 344 13.37 -16.86 15.34
C ALA A 344 11.93 -16.95 15.90
N HIS A 345 10.99 -16.11 15.45
CA HIS A 345 9.74 -15.79 16.14
C HIS A 345 8.47 -15.94 15.31
N GLY A 346 8.46 -16.77 14.29
CA GLY A 346 7.24 -17.05 13.51
C GLY A 346 7.11 -16.22 12.22
N GLY A 347 6.30 -16.76 11.28
CA GLY A 347 6.20 -16.24 9.92
C GLY A 347 7.44 -16.60 9.09
N ASP A 348 7.28 -17.51 8.13
CA ASP A 348 8.41 -17.97 7.31
C ASP A 348 8.54 -17.22 5.99
N ARG A 349 7.54 -16.47 5.60
CA ARG A 349 7.45 -15.77 4.32
C ARG A 349 6.83 -14.39 4.43
N ALA A 350 7.28 -13.50 3.54
CA ALA A 350 6.69 -12.18 3.34
C ALA A 350 6.52 -11.88 1.85
N VAL A 351 5.60 -10.96 1.54
CA VAL A 351 5.46 -10.41 0.19
C VAL A 351 6.57 -9.39 -0.04
N ARG A 352 7.38 -9.60 -1.07
CA ARG A 352 8.49 -8.74 -1.47
C ARG A 352 7.99 -7.38 -2.01
N PRO A 353 8.71 -6.26 -1.80
CA PRO A 353 8.37 -5.01 -2.47
C PRO A 353 8.42 -5.17 -4.00
N PRO A 354 7.51 -4.52 -4.75
CA PRO A 354 7.37 -4.73 -6.19
C PRO A 354 8.48 -4.07 -7.02
N VAL A 355 9.18 -3.08 -6.46
CA VAL A 355 10.16 -2.26 -7.20
C VAL A 355 11.49 -3.02 -7.34
N ARG A 356 12.12 -2.89 -8.51
CA ARG A 356 13.45 -3.42 -8.81
C ARG A 356 14.39 -2.27 -9.16
N PHE A 357 15.61 -2.32 -8.66
CA PHE A 357 16.68 -1.40 -9.04
C PHE A 357 17.75 -2.19 -9.80
N ALA A 358 18.10 -1.76 -11.01
CA ALA A 358 19.01 -2.48 -11.91
C ALA A 358 18.66 -3.98 -12.10
N GLY A 359 17.35 -4.29 -12.09
CA GLY A 359 16.87 -5.67 -12.21
C GLY A 359 16.88 -6.48 -10.90
N GLU A 360 17.46 -5.95 -9.82
CA GLU A 360 17.59 -6.64 -8.54
C GLU A 360 16.56 -6.19 -7.50
N ARG A 361 16.25 -7.06 -6.54
CA ARG A 361 15.44 -6.82 -5.33
C ARG A 361 16.12 -7.46 -4.12
N ALA A 362 15.69 -7.05 -2.92
CA ALA A 362 16.06 -7.77 -1.70
C ALA A 362 15.72 -9.26 -1.81
N ARG A 363 16.63 -10.14 -1.34
CA ARG A 363 16.49 -11.61 -1.43
C ARG A 363 15.77 -12.19 -0.23
N SER A 364 15.87 -11.56 0.90
CA SER A 364 15.20 -11.89 2.15
C SER A 364 14.74 -10.64 2.85
N VAL A 365 13.89 -10.78 3.83
CA VAL A 365 13.48 -9.71 4.74
C VAL A 365 13.68 -10.18 6.17
N ARG A 366 14.00 -9.24 7.06
CA ARG A 366 14.03 -9.53 8.50
C ARG A 366 12.63 -9.44 9.07
N ALA A 367 12.36 -10.25 10.08
CA ALA A 367 11.12 -10.22 10.81
C ALA A 367 10.86 -8.82 11.40
N ALA A 368 9.58 -8.52 11.65
CA ALA A 368 9.21 -7.39 12.47
C ALA A 368 9.79 -7.58 13.90
N PRO A 369 10.27 -6.52 14.58
CA PRO A 369 10.89 -6.67 15.89
C PRO A 369 9.85 -7.02 16.96
N LEU A 370 10.27 -7.82 17.96
CA LEU A 370 9.55 -7.90 19.22
C LEU A 370 9.60 -6.54 19.95
N LEU A 371 8.74 -6.34 20.93
CA LEU A 371 8.75 -5.12 21.72
C LEU A 371 10.10 -4.98 22.44
N ASP A 372 10.75 -3.84 22.25
CA ASP A 372 12.09 -3.51 22.80
C ASP A 372 13.22 -4.47 22.40
N GLU A 373 13.07 -5.28 21.35
CA GLU A 373 14.05 -6.29 20.95
C GLU A 373 15.47 -5.72 20.79
N HIS A 374 15.59 -4.52 20.25
CA HIS A 374 16.87 -3.87 20.01
C HIS A 374 17.19 -2.77 21.05
N GLY A 375 16.39 -2.68 22.11
CA GLY A 375 16.51 -1.61 23.10
C GLY A 375 17.88 -1.56 23.80
N ALA A 376 18.41 -2.71 24.24
CA ALA A 376 19.72 -2.77 24.89
C ALA A 376 20.87 -2.34 23.95
N GLU A 377 20.82 -2.76 22.68
CA GLU A 377 21.79 -2.38 21.65
C GLU A 377 21.76 -0.87 21.39
N ILE A 378 20.56 -0.33 21.16
CA ILE A 378 20.35 1.09 20.84
C ILE A 378 20.75 1.98 22.01
N ARG A 379 20.31 1.66 23.25
CA ARG A 379 20.69 2.40 24.47
C ARG A 379 22.21 2.38 24.70
N GLY A 380 22.82 1.20 24.52
CA GLY A 380 24.27 1.06 24.69
C GLY A 380 25.09 1.82 23.65
N ALA A 381 24.61 1.95 22.42
CA ALA A 381 25.29 2.72 21.37
C ALA A 381 25.24 4.23 21.66
N LEU A 382 24.06 4.76 21.99
CA LEU A 382 23.88 6.17 22.35
C LEU A 382 24.74 6.57 23.57
N ALA A 383 24.80 5.71 24.58
CA ALA A 383 25.62 6.00 25.79
C ALA A 383 27.13 6.03 25.52
N ARG A 384 27.63 5.25 24.55
CA ARG A 384 29.07 5.14 24.26
C ARG A 384 29.62 6.21 23.33
N ALA A 385 28.86 6.56 22.29
CA ALA A 385 29.39 7.32 21.17
C ALA A 385 28.58 8.58 20.82
N GLY A 386 27.46 8.81 21.46
CA GLY A 386 26.55 9.91 21.10
C GLY A 386 26.09 9.89 19.65
N GLY A 387 26.24 8.75 18.96
CA GLY A 387 25.94 8.61 17.54
C GLY A 387 24.87 7.55 17.24
N TRP A 388 24.46 7.49 15.97
CA TRP A 388 23.47 6.51 15.51
C TRP A 388 23.92 5.07 15.80
N PRO A 389 23.06 4.23 16.39
CA PRO A 389 23.41 2.85 16.68
C PRO A 389 23.56 2.08 15.36
N THR A 390 24.80 1.85 14.93
CA THR A 390 25.05 1.06 13.71
C THR A 390 24.64 -0.39 13.91
N ARG A 391 24.02 -0.97 12.90
CA ARG A 391 23.69 -2.40 12.87
C ARG A 391 25.00 -3.22 12.91
N ARG A 392 25.05 -4.19 13.80
CA ARG A 392 26.12 -5.20 13.82
C ARG A 392 25.78 -6.38 12.92
#